data_dd88436067414ac20b6df783d50490b0
#
_entry.id   dd88436067414ac20b6df783d50490b0
#
_cell.length_a   1.000
_cell.length_b   1.000
_cell.length_c   1.000
_cell.angle_alpha   90.00
_cell.angle_beta   90.00
_cell.angle_gamma   90.00
#
_symmetry.space_group_name_H-M   'P 1'
#
loop_
_entity.id
_entity.type
_entity.pdbx_description
1 polymer ?
#
loop_
_entity_poly.entity_id
_entity_poly.type
_entity_poly.pdbx_seq_one_letter_code
_entity_poly.pdbx_strand_id
1 'polypeptide(L)'
;MTRLRNSIWTTLILTLGLAFTALAEEDNNALQQEITDLKKQVLQLNRNLFILEEDLLFPANTQFNVFLSMDAGNLFELDSVQLKIDDKNVANHLYTKRELAALRRGGVQRLFQGNLSTGEHELIAIFIGKGPNGRDYRRGKTITVDKSSDPQFVELSIVDDPGQEQPRFEARSWE
;
A
#
# COMPACT_ATOMS: atom_id res chain seq x y z
N MET A 1 -73.07 0.11 36.95
CA MET A 1 -72.59 0.96 35.81
C MET A 1 -71.21 1.54 36.00
N THR A 2 -70.57 1.39 37.14
CA THR A 2 -69.24 1.95 37.44
C THR A 2 -68.07 1.12 36.95
N ARG A 3 -68.21 -0.20 36.74
CA ARG A 3 -67.09 -1.07 36.33
C ARG A 3 -66.71 -0.94 34.84
N LEU A 4 -67.65 -0.64 33.95
CA LEU A 4 -67.36 -0.46 32.53
C LEU A 4 -66.62 0.84 32.24
N ARG A 5 -66.83 1.89 33.03
CA ARG A 5 -66.20 3.21 32.84
C ARG A 5 -64.74 3.20 33.20
N ASN A 6 -64.32 2.40 34.18
CA ASN A 6 -62.89 2.26 34.55
C ASN A 6 -62.08 1.42 33.54
N SER A 7 -62.74 0.44 32.89
CA SER A 7 -62.07 -0.38 31.85
C SER A 7 -61.72 0.40 30.57
N ILE A 8 -62.59 1.37 30.19
CA ILE A 8 -62.37 2.22 29.01
C ILE A 8 -61.23 3.21 29.25
N TRP A 9 -61.06 3.72 30.45
CA TRP A 9 -59.96 4.64 30.79
C TRP A 9 -58.63 3.93 30.88
N THR A 10 -58.59 2.69 31.37
CA THR A 10 -57.32 1.91 31.43
C THR A 10 -56.85 1.47 30.05
N THR A 11 -57.76 1.15 29.13
CA THR A 11 -57.40 0.84 27.73
C THR A 11 -56.94 2.09 26.96
N LEU A 12 -57.52 3.26 27.21
CA LEU A 12 -57.14 4.51 26.58
C LEU A 12 -55.73 4.97 27.00
N ILE A 13 -55.38 4.79 28.29
CA ILE A 13 -54.02 5.13 28.78
C ILE A 13 -52.97 4.16 28.25
N LEU A 14 -53.29 2.87 28.08
CA LEU A 14 -52.39 1.87 27.56
C LEU A 14 -52.07 2.10 26.08
N THR A 15 -53.05 2.54 25.26
CA THR A 15 -52.83 2.84 23.83
C THR A 15 -52.04 4.13 23.61
N LEU A 16 -52.17 5.11 24.50
CA LEU A 16 -51.42 6.38 24.40
C LEU A 16 -49.94 6.19 24.77
N GLY A 17 -49.61 5.24 25.67
CA GLY A 17 -48.24 4.93 26.05
C GLY A 17 -47.41 4.23 24.94
N LEU A 18 -48.06 3.47 24.07
CA LEU A 18 -47.42 2.76 22.95
C LEU A 18 -47.09 3.68 21.76
N ALA A 19 -47.79 4.80 21.61
CA ALA A 19 -47.52 5.75 20.52
C ALA A 19 -46.29 6.65 20.77
N PHE A 20 -45.88 6.82 22.03
CA PHE A 20 -44.74 7.68 22.36
C PHE A 20 -43.37 7.00 22.14
N THR A 21 -43.33 5.68 22.14
CA THR A 21 -42.07 4.94 21.93
C THR A 21 -41.64 4.87 20.46
N ALA A 22 -42.60 4.96 19.53
CA ALA A 22 -42.28 4.90 18.09
C ALA A 22 -41.64 6.18 17.55
N LEU A 23 -41.91 7.34 18.16
CA LEU A 23 -41.32 8.62 17.73
C LEU A 23 -39.85 8.79 18.18
N ALA A 24 -39.38 8.09 19.21
CA ALA A 24 -38.02 8.18 19.71
C ALA A 24 -37.02 7.27 18.93
N GLU A 25 -37.54 6.23 18.25
CA GLU A 25 -36.69 5.33 17.43
C GLU A 25 -36.39 5.92 16.04
N GLU A 26 -37.32 6.68 15.44
CA GLU A 26 -37.07 7.33 14.14
C GLU A 26 -35.97 8.40 14.24
N ASP A 27 -35.94 9.17 15.30
CA ASP A 27 -34.97 10.26 15.51
C ASP A 27 -33.56 9.70 15.75
N ASN A 28 -33.46 8.57 16.45
CA ASN A 28 -32.15 7.88 16.65
C ASN A 28 -31.61 7.24 15.36
N ASN A 29 -32.47 6.71 14.51
CA ASN A 29 -32.06 6.12 13.24
C ASN A 29 -31.60 7.21 12.24
N ALA A 30 -32.29 8.35 12.20
CA ALA A 30 -31.87 9.49 11.38
C ALA A 30 -30.50 10.03 11.81
N LEU A 31 -30.29 10.20 13.12
CA LEU A 31 -29.01 10.65 13.68
C LEU A 31 -27.89 9.66 13.42
N GLN A 32 -28.14 8.36 13.53
CA GLN A 32 -27.15 7.33 13.21
C GLN A 32 -26.79 7.30 11.73
N GLN A 33 -27.74 7.54 10.84
CA GLN A 33 -27.48 7.68 9.41
C GLN A 33 -26.63 8.92 9.12
N GLU A 34 -26.94 10.05 9.73
CA GLU A 34 -26.19 11.29 9.59
C GLU A 34 -24.74 11.13 10.08
N ILE A 35 -24.53 10.49 11.24
CA ILE A 35 -23.19 10.15 11.76
C ILE A 35 -22.43 9.22 10.79
N THR A 36 -23.11 8.24 10.21
CA THR A 36 -22.52 7.30 9.26
C THR A 36 -22.10 8.01 7.97
N ASP A 37 -22.96 8.91 7.48
CA ASP A 37 -22.67 9.67 6.27
C ASP A 37 -21.57 10.71 6.51
N LEU A 38 -21.54 11.34 7.67
CA LEU A 38 -20.45 12.22 8.07
C LEU A 38 -19.11 11.47 8.16
N LYS A 39 -19.11 10.26 8.74
CA LYS A 39 -17.90 9.41 8.75
C LYS A 39 -17.41 9.08 7.34
N LYS A 40 -18.31 8.74 6.42
CA LYS A 40 -17.97 8.49 5.02
C LYS A 40 -17.34 9.72 4.36
N GLN A 41 -17.95 10.90 4.58
CA GLN A 41 -17.45 12.17 4.06
C GLN A 41 -16.05 12.49 4.59
N VAL A 42 -15.80 12.29 5.89
CA VAL A 42 -14.47 12.49 6.51
C VAL A 42 -13.45 11.53 5.92
N LEU A 43 -13.80 10.24 5.75
CA LEU A 43 -12.89 9.27 5.12
C LEU A 43 -12.57 9.63 3.67
N GLN A 44 -13.58 10.11 2.93
CA GLN A 44 -13.41 10.54 1.55
C GLN A 44 -12.57 11.81 1.45
N LEU A 45 -12.77 12.76 2.35
CA LEU A 45 -11.95 13.97 2.43
C LEU A 45 -10.48 13.64 2.75
N ASN A 46 -10.24 12.78 3.75
CA ASN A 46 -8.89 12.34 4.08
C ASN A 46 -8.19 11.65 2.90
N ARG A 47 -8.92 10.82 2.16
CA ARG A 47 -8.38 10.20 0.94
C ARG A 47 -8.04 11.22 -0.13
N ASN A 48 -8.93 12.20 -0.36
CA ASN A 48 -8.68 13.24 -1.36
C ASN A 48 -7.50 14.14 -0.98
N LEU A 49 -7.35 14.45 0.31
CA LEU A 49 -6.18 15.18 0.81
C LEU A 49 -4.89 14.40 0.61
N PHE A 50 -4.90 13.09 0.87
CA PHE A 50 -3.74 12.24 0.65
C PHE A 50 -3.32 12.19 -0.84
N ILE A 51 -4.30 12.06 -1.76
CA ILE A 51 -4.04 12.07 -3.20
C ILE A 51 -3.45 13.43 -3.62
N LEU A 52 -4.03 14.52 -3.13
CA LEU A 52 -3.54 15.88 -3.45
C LEU A 52 -2.12 16.10 -2.91
N GLU A 53 -1.82 15.61 -1.71
CA GLU A 53 -0.48 15.67 -1.13
C GLU A 53 0.52 14.88 -1.99
N GLU A 54 0.16 13.68 -2.45
CA GLU A 54 1.00 12.85 -3.31
C GLU A 54 1.25 13.55 -4.66
N ASP A 55 0.22 14.12 -5.28
CA ASP A 55 0.33 14.84 -6.55
C ASP A 55 1.21 16.11 -6.44
N LEU A 56 1.22 16.76 -5.28
CA LEU A 56 2.07 17.93 -5.04
C LEU A 56 3.52 17.54 -4.74
N LEU A 57 3.74 16.44 -4.03
CA LEU A 57 5.08 15.96 -3.68
C LEU A 57 5.78 15.24 -4.83
N PHE A 58 5.01 14.50 -5.65
CA PHE A 58 5.53 13.69 -6.74
C PHE A 58 4.77 13.97 -8.04
N PRO A 59 4.97 15.15 -8.66
CA PRO A 59 4.35 15.45 -9.94
C PRO A 59 4.69 14.41 -10.99
N ALA A 60 3.74 14.04 -11.83
CA ALA A 60 3.90 12.98 -12.83
C ALA A 60 5.15 13.17 -13.72
N ASN A 61 5.46 14.41 -14.10
CA ASN A 61 6.59 14.75 -14.94
C ASN A 61 7.98 14.50 -14.31
N THR A 62 8.06 14.39 -12.99
CA THR A 62 9.32 14.07 -12.28
C THR A 62 9.27 12.74 -11.55
N GLN A 63 8.09 12.10 -11.48
CA GLN A 63 7.90 10.89 -10.71
C GLN A 63 8.80 9.74 -11.18
N PHE A 64 9.50 9.15 -10.24
CA PHE A 64 10.35 7.98 -10.44
C PHE A 64 10.16 6.97 -9.32
N ASN A 65 9.84 5.73 -9.68
CA ASN A 65 9.58 4.66 -8.74
C ASN A 65 10.47 3.45 -9.03
N VAL A 66 11.01 2.85 -7.98
CA VAL A 66 11.76 1.59 -8.09
C VAL A 66 11.10 0.52 -7.25
N PHE A 67 10.83 -0.61 -7.87
CA PHE A 67 10.20 -1.77 -7.26
C PHE A 67 11.18 -2.94 -7.20
N LEU A 68 10.97 -3.81 -6.22
CA LEU A 68 11.64 -5.10 -6.13
C LEU A 68 10.61 -6.22 -6.18
N SER A 69 10.87 -7.19 -7.03
CA SER A 69 10.18 -8.48 -7.08
C SER A 69 11.18 -9.63 -6.89
N MET A 70 10.72 -10.77 -6.44
CA MET A 70 11.56 -11.94 -6.20
C MET A 70 10.82 -13.21 -6.64
N ASP A 71 11.36 -13.85 -7.66
CA ASP A 71 10.97 -15.20 -8.09
C ASP A 71 12.17 -16.14 -7.95
N ALA A 72 12.79 -16.08 -6.78
CA ALA A 72 13.89 -16.94 -6.39
C ALA A 72 13.40 -17.93 -5.34
N GLY A 73 13.55 -19.23 -5.62
CA GLY A 73 13.19 -20.30 -4.70
C GLY A 73 14.11 -20.33 -3.48
N ASN A 74 15.02 -21.32 -3.44
CA ASN A 74 15.94 -21.50 -2.32
C ASN A 74 17.41 -21.14 -2.65
N LEU A 75 17.68 -20.64 -3.85
CA LEU A 75 19.04 -20.35 -4.28
C LEU A 75 19.60 -19.04 -3.71
N PHE A 76 18.71 -18.16 -3.22
CA PHE A 76 19.13 -16.90 -2.65
C PHE A 76 18.24 -16.44 -1.49
N GLU A 77 18.87 -16.11 -0.37
CA GLU A 77 18.23 -15.48 0.78
C GLU A 77 18.72 -14.02 0.85
N LEU A 78 17.82 -13.09 0.51
CA LEU A 78 18.12 -11.67 0.48
C LEU A 78 18.17 -11.11 1.89
N ASP A 79 19.27 -10.47 2.26
CA ASP A 79 19.42 -9.77 3.55
C ASP A 79 19.11 -8.28 3.40
N SER A 80 19.65 -7.64 2.36
CA SER A 80 19.43 -6.21 2.14
C SER A 80 19.60 -5.81 0.68
N VAL A 81 18.95 -4.68 0.34
CA VAL A 81 19.14 -4.00 -0.95
C VAL A 81 19.53 -2.55 -0.69
N GLN A 82 20.58 -2.11 -1.36
CA GLN A 82 20.99 -0.72 -1.41
C GLN A 82 20.78 -0.18 -2.82
N LEU A 83 20.13 0.98 -2.92
CA LEU A 83 19.84 1.64 -4.19
C LEU A 83 20.58 2.98 -4.25
N LYS A 84 21.26 3.21 -5.37
CA LYS A 84 21.89 4.49 -5.70
C LYS A 84 21.35 5.00 -7.02
N ILE A 85 21.18 6.32 -7.11
CA ILE A 85 20.88 7.06 -8.33
C ILE A 85 21.93 8.17 -8.46
N ASP A 86 22.64 8.21 -9.57
CA ASP A 86 23.71 9.20 -9.83
C ASP A 86 24.70 9.25 -8.66
N ASP A 87 25.21 8.09 -8.24
CA ASP A 87 26.10 7.92 -7.09
C ASP A 87 25.52 8.28 -5.70
N LYS A 88 24.31 8.84 -5.63
CA LYS A 88 23.65 9.15 -4.35
C LYS A 88 22.91 7.93 -3.82
N ASN A 89 23.12 7.60 -2.57
CA ASN A 89 22.34 6.55 -1.91
C ASN A 89 20.92 7.07 -1.63
N VAL A 90 19.91 6.49 -2.27
CA VAL A 90 18.51 6.92 -2.18
C VAL A 90 17.65 5.98 -1.35
N ALA A 91 18.05 4.69 -1.25
CA ALA A 91 17.36 3.74 -0.39
C ALA A 91 18.33 2.67 0.12
N ASN A 92 18.08 2.22 1.33
CA ASN A 92 18.74 1.07 1.94
C ASN A 92 17.70 0.32 2.77
N HIS A 93 17.40 -0.92 2.39
CA HIS A 93 16.38 -1.73 3.05
C HIS A 93 16.98 -3.04 3.55
N LEU A 94 16.73 -3.34 4.83
CA LEU A 94 17.10 -4.59 5.48
C LEU A 94 15.86 -5.46 5.62
N TYR A 95 15.90 -6.68 5.12
CA TYR A 95 14.75 -7.57 5.04
C TYR A 95 14.56 -8.41 6.28
N THR A 96 13.33 -8.44 6.76
CA THR A 96 12.89 -9.41 7.76
C THR A 96 12.45 -10.71 7.10
N LYS A 97 12.43 -11.81 7.86
CA LYS A 97 11.94 -13.10 7.36
C LYS A 97 10.50 -13.03 6.84
N ARG A 98 9.68 -12.16 7.42
CA ARG A 98 8.28 -11.98 7.02
C ARG A 98 8.15 -11.27 5.68
N GLU A 99 8.95 -10.25 5.43
CA GLU A 99 9.01 -9.54 4.15
C GLU A 99 9.53 -10.44 3.04
N LEU A 100 10.60 -11.19 3.30
CA LEU A 100 11.10 -12.19 2.35
C LEU A 100 10.05 -13.23 1.99
N ALA A 101 9.31 -13.74 2.98
CA ALA A 101 8.22 -14.68 2.73
C ALA A 101 7.08 -14.05 1.90
N ALA A 102 6.86 -12.75 1.99
CA ALA A 102 5.89 -12.05 1.15
C ALA A 102 6.41 -11.88 -0.29
N LEU A 103 7.67 -11.49 -0.47
CA LEU A 103 8.32 -11.40 -1.79
C LEU A 103 8.31 -12.74 -2.53
N ARG A 104 8.67 -13.83 -1.86
CA ARG A 104 8.65 -15.20 -2.44
C ARG A 104 7.26 -15.69 -2.84
N ARG A 105 6.19 -15.11 -2.31
CA ARG A 105 4.80 -15.38 -2.73
C ARG A 105 4.32 -14.49 -3.87
N GLY A 106 5.23 -13.79 -4.54
CA GLY A 106 4.92 -12.86 -5.63
C GLY A 106 4.57 -11.44 -5.15
N GLY A 107 4.94 -11.11 -3.91
CA GLY A 107 4.85 -9.72 -3.43
C GLY A 107 5.82 -8.82 -4.18
N VAL A 108 5.42 -7.58 -4.41
CA VAL A 108 6.26 -6.52 -4.98
C VAL A 108 6.41 -5.44 -3.94
N GLN A 109 7.64 -5.02 -3.70
CA GLN A 109 7.93 -3.95 -2.75
C GLN A 109 8.40 -2.70 -3.49
N ARG A 110 7.87 -1.55 -3.15
CA ARG A 110 8.40 -0.26 -3.58
C ARG A 110 9.62 0.09 -2.73
N LEU A 111 10.81 0.10 -3.34
CA LEU A 111 12.07 0.46 -2.70
C LEU A 111 12.28 1.96 -2.63
N PHE A 112 11.86 2.67 -3.66
CA PHE A 112 12.05 4.11 -3.78
C PHE A 112 10.89 4.75 -4.52
N GLN A 113 10.49 5.91 -4.05
CA GLN A 113 9.62 6.85 -4.73
C GLN A 113 10.20 8.24 -4.54
N GLY A 114 10.38 8.96 -5.63
CA GLY A 114 10.96 10.30 -5.58
C GLY A 114 10.81 11.02 -6.90
N ASN A 115 11.45 12.17 -6.95
CA ASN A 115 11.49 13.01 -8.14
C ASN A 115 12.86 12.87 -8.80
N LEU A 116 12.87 12.68 -10.11
CA LEU A 116 14.05 12.62 -10.95
C LEU A 116 13.87 13.58 -12.11
N SER A 117 14.89 14.35 -12.43
CA SER A 117 14.85 15.25 -13.58
C SER A 117 14.81 14.48 -14.89
N THR A 118 14.39 15.11 -15.97
CA THR A 118 14.51 14.53 -17.31
C THR A 118 15.95 14.39 -17.71
N GLY A 119 16.30 13.30 -18.41
CA GLY A 119 17.63 12.98 -18.90
C GLY A 119 18.10 11.59 -18.50
N GLU A 120 19.35 11.29 -18.84
CA GLU A 120 19.97 10.00 -18.51
C GLU A 120 20.43 9.99 -17.04
N HIS A 121 20.07 8.92 -16.35
CA HIS A 121 20.44 8.67 -14.96
C HIS A 121 20.99 7.26 -14.79
N GLU A 122 22.01 7.11 -13.95
CA GLU A 122 22.54 5.79 -13.60
C GLU A 122 21.89 5.27 -12.33
N LEU A 123 21.22 4.12 -12.44
CA LEU A 123 20.64 3.38 -11.32
C LEU A 123 21.54 2.19 -10.98
N ILE A 124 22.02 2.11 -9.74
CA ILE A 124 22.83 1.01 -9.23
C ILE A 124 22.09 0.36 -8.07
N ALA A 125 21.73 -0.91 -8.24
CA ALA A 125 21.17 -1.74 -7.18
C ALA A 125 22.23 -2.72 -6.67
N ILE A 126 22.46 -2.76 -5.37
CA ILE A 126 23.38 -3.68 -4.71
C ILE A 126 22.56 -4.62 -3.82
N PHE A 127 22.59 -5.89 -4.16
CA PHE A 127 21.92 -6.97 -3.42
C PHE A 127 22.94 -7.66 -2.52
N ILE A 128 22.59 -7.80 -1.26
CA ILE A 128 23.39 -8.49 -0.25
C ILE A 128 22.53 -9.60 0.34
N GLY A 129 23.10 -10.78 0.49
CA GLY A 129 22.38 -11.93 1.03
C GLY A 129 23.23 -13.19 1.04
N LYS A 130 22.59 -14.33 1.21
CA LYS A 130 23.23 -15.64 1.19
C LYS A 130 22.83 -16.41 -0.05
N GLY A 131 23.82 -16.82 -0.78
CA GLY A 131 23.67 -17.69 -1.95
C GLY A 131 23.64 -19.17 -1.59
N PRO A 132 23.75 -20.05 -2.61
CA PRO A 132 23.82 -21.49 -2.42
C PRO A 132 24.92 -21.89 -1.41
N ASN A 133 24.61 -22.85 -0.54
CA ASN A 133 25.50 -23.32 0.52
C ASN A 133 25.84 -22.27 1.60
N GLY A 134 24.98 -21.25 1.79
CA GLY A 134 25.12 -20.25 2.86
C GLY A 134 26.29 -19.28 2.68
N ARG A 135 26.86 -19.17 1.48
CA ARG A 135 27.93 -18.22 1.20
C ARG A 135 27.41 -16.80 1.11
N ASP A 136 28.15 -15.86 1.67
CA ASP A 136 27.85 -14.45 1.51
C ASP A 136 27.89 -14.03 0.03
N TYR A 137 26.84 -13.34 -0.39
CA TYR A 137 26.64 -12.97 -1.77
C TYR A 137 26.42 -11.46 -1.84
N ARG A 138 27.21 -10.79 -2.66
CA ARG A 138 27.03 -9.38 -2.95
C ARG A 138 27.09 -9.19 -4.46
N ARG A 139 26.00 -8.68 -5.03
CA ARG A 139 25.90 -8.42 -6.47
C ARG A 139 25.36 -7.03 -6.72
N GLY A 140 25.96 -6.37 -7.71
CA GLY A 140 25.47 -5.09 -8.25
C GLY A 140 24.79 -5.30 -9.59
N LYS A 141 23.72 -4.55 -9.84
CA LYS A 141 23.10 -4.38 -11.14
C LYS A 141 23.05 -2.88 -11.45
N THR A 142 23.67 -2.50 -12.56
CA THR A 142 23.64 -1.13 -13.06
C THR A 142 22.77 -1.08 -14.31
N ILE A 143 21.93 -0.08 -14.42
CA ILE A 143 21.19 0.26 -15.63
C ILE A 143 21.21 1.77 -15.84
N THR A 144 21.23 2.20 -17.09
CA THR A 144 20.96 3.58 -17.46
C THR A 144 19.47 3.72 -17.75
N VAL A 145 18.86 4.72 -17.17
CA VAL A 145 17.44 5.05 -17.34
C VAL A 145 17.38 6.42 -18.01
N ASP A 146 16.72 6.49 -19.15
CA ASP A 146 16.41 7.76 -19.82
C ASP A 146 15.04 8.25 -19.35
N LYS A 147 15.04 9.23 -18.44
CA LYS A 147 13.82 9.78 -17.84
C LYS A 147 13.21 10.82 -18.76
N SER A 148 12.02 10.52 -19.27
CA SER A 148 11.19 11.44 -20.06
C SER A 148 10.38 12.39 -19.15
N SER A 149 9.41 13.09 -19.71
CA SER A 149 8.43 13.87 -18.95
C SER A 149 7.28 13.03 -18.39
N ASP A 150 7.25 11.73 -18.67
CA ASP A 150 6.22 10.82 -18.14
C ASP A 150 6.68 10.13 -16.85
N PRO A 151 5.76 9.64 -16.00
CA PRO A 151 6.13 8.86 -14.83
C PRO A 151 6.95 7.65 -15.24
N GLN A 152 8.06 7.40 -14.56
CA GLN A 152 8.91 6.26 -14.89
C GLN A 152 9.03 5.29 -13.75
N PHE A 153 9.01 4.01 -14.13
CA PHE A 153 9.04 2.89 -13.23
C PHE A 153 10.20 1.97 -13.57
N VAL A 154 10.86 1.44 -12.55
CA VAL A 154 11.91 0.44 -12.70
C VAL A 154 11.57 -0.74 -11.81
N GLU A 155 11.57 -1.94 -12.36
CA GLU A 155 11.52 -3.19 -11.60
C GLU A 155 12.91 -3.80 -11.54
N LEU A 156 13.33 -4.10 -10.33
CA LEU A 156 14.45 -4.95 -10.02
C LEU A 156 13.91 -6.33 -9.70
N SER A 157 14.32 -7.36 -10.40
CA SER A 157 13.88 -8.72 -10.15
C SER A 157 15.04 -9.65 -9.82
N ILE A 158 14.81 -10.49 -8.81
CA ILE A 158 15.72 -11.57 -8.44
C ILE A 158 15.06 -12.86 -8.89
N VAL A 159 15.67 -13.55 -9.84
CA VAL A 159 15.14 -14.79 -10.40
C VAL A 159 16.17 -15.92 -10.27
N ASP A 160 15.69 -17.14 -10.10
CA ASP A 160 16.58 -18.29 -10.16
C ASP A 160 17.00 -18.57 -11.60
N ASP A 161 18.29 -18.88 -11.79
CA ASP A 161 18.81 -19.44 -13.04
C ASP A 161 19.06 -20.94 -12.85
N PRO A 162 18.12 -21.81 -13.26
CA PRO A 162 18.27 -23.25 -13.07
C PRO A 162 19.49 -23.85 -13.81
N GLY A 163 19.93 -23.18 -14.87
CA GLY A 163 21.08 -23.64 -15.67
C GLY A 163 22.42 -23.40 -14.99
N GLN A 164 22.50 -22.43 -14.08
CA GLN A 164 23.72 -22.05 -13.38
C GLN A 164 23.68 -22.29 -11.87
N GLU A 165 22.53 -22.73 -11.34
CA GLU A 165 22.28 -22.87 -9.89
C GLU A 165 22.64 -21.60 -9.09
N GLN A 166 22.42 -20.43 -9.68
CA GLN A 166 22.73 -19.12 -9.11
C GLN A 166 21.57 -18.14 -9.31
N PRO A 167 21.43 -17.15 -8.40
CA PRO A 167 20.45 -16.10 -8.61
C PRO A 167 20.90 -15.17 -9.74
N ARG A 168 19.96 -14.76 -10.59
CA ARG A 168 20.14 -13.75 -11.61
C ARG A 168 19.40 -12.48 -11.21
N PHE A 169 20.05 -11.34 -11.39
CA PHE A 169 19.49 -10.03 -11.06
C PHE A 169 19.18 -9.28 -12.36
N GLU A 170 17.93 -8.97 -12.54
CA GLU A 170 17.43 -8.26 -13.72
C GLU A 170 16.91 -6.89 -13.32
N ALA A 171 16.88 -5.99 -14.29
CA ALA A 171 16.26 -4.69 -14.14
C ALA A 171 15.57 -4.31 -15.45
N ARG A 172 14.33 -3.83 -15.34
CA ARG A 172 13.50 -3.37 -16.46
C ARG A 172 12.94 -2.01 -16.14
N SER A 173 12.91 -1.12 -17.12
CA SER A 173 12.24 0.17 -17.02
C SER A 173 11.06 0.23 -17.96
N TRP A 174 10.01 0.99 -17.56
CA TRP A 174 8.85 1.31 -18.39
C TRP A 174 8.29 2.68 -17.99
N GLU A 175 7.53 3.28 -18.87
CA GLU A 175 6.81 4.53 -18.73
C GLU A 175 5.30 4.29 -18.60
#